data_95c666d2be578445869ecae2493ffe38
#
_entry.id   95c666d2be578445869ecae2493ffe38
#
_cell.length_a   1.000
_cell.length_b   1.000
_cell.length_c   1.000
_cell.angle_alpha   90.00
_cell.angle_beta   90.00
_cell.angle_gamma   90.00
#
_symmetry.space_group_name_H-M   'P 1'
#
loop_
_entity.id
_entity.type
_entity.pdbx_description
1 polymer ?
#
loop_
_entity_poly.entity_id
_entity_poly.type
_entity_poly.pdbx_seq_one_letter_code
_entity_poly.pdbx_strand_id
1 'polypeptide(L)'
;LNIISADGTENKVSDKRAANTEDENSSSENSKEAYDAAIYGDADINLSGNGKLTVEGGYEDGIHSKSNLSVESGNYSVTASHHGLNGKTTLVVKNGTFDVTTVEDALHSKGDVTVENGEININAGDDAVHADNTLNVKDGTINVAASNEGLEGITVNIEGGDITVNSSDDGVNAAGDTEDGSQASYAINISGGNLKVVPGGDGIDSNGDLNISGGNIFIDGPSDGGNAPVDYD
;
A
#
# COMPACT_ATOMS: atom_id res chain seq x y z
N LEU A 1 11.76 9.39 -14.46
CA LEU A 1 11.65 8.23 -15.36
C LEU A 1 10.19 8.11 -15.83
N ASN A 2 9.98 7.97 -17.13
CA ASN A 2 8.66 7.65 -17.67
C ASN A 2 8.71 6.26 -18.32
N ILE A 3 7.83 5.36 -17.89
CA ILE A 3 7.65 4.04 -18.47
C ILE A 3 6.26 3.97 -19.08
N ILE A 4 6.21 3.69 -20.38
CA ILE A 4 4.97 3.63 -21.15
C ILE A 4 4.84 2.23 -21.75
N SER A 5 3.90 1.44 -21.24
CA SER A 5 3.57 0.14 -21.81
C SER A 5 2.60 0.32 -22.98
N ALA A 6 3.10 0.12 -24.19
CA ALA A 6 2.29 0.30 -25.39
C ALA A 6 1.12 -0.70 -25.45
N ASP A 7 0.01 -0.29 -26.05
CA ASP A 7 -1.16 -1.13 -26.21
C ASP A 7 -0.83 -2.46 -26.93
N GLY A 8 -1.38 -3.55 -26.43
CA GLY A 8 -1.17 -4.91 -26.95
C GLY A 8 0.24 -5.47 -26.71
N THR A 9 1.08 -4.80 -25.92
CA THR A 9 2.40 -5.33 -25.55
C THR A 9 2.41 -5.97 -24.16
N GLU A 10 3.27 -6.96 -24.00
CA GLU A 10 3.62 -7.56 -22.72
C GLU A 10 5.11 -7.35 -22.45
N ASN A 11 5.42 -6.70 -21.35
CA ASN A 11 6.78 -6.37 -20.96
C ASN A 11 7.08 -7.01 -19.59
N LYS A 12 8.34 -7.38 -19.38
CA LYS A 12 8.77 -7.96 -18.11
C LYS A 12 10.11 -7.38 -17.68
N VAL A 13 10.17 -6.98 -16.43
CA VAL A 13 11.41 -6.64 -15.70
C VAL A 13 11.56 -7.64 -14.56
N SER A 14 12.73 -8.24 -14.42
CA SER A 14 12.95 -9.24 -13.38
C SER A 14 14.33 -9.05 -12.77
N ASP A 15 14.36 -8.76 -11.48
CA ASP A 15 15.56 -8.79 -10.66
C ASP A 15 15.82 -10.22 -10.21
N LYS A 16 17.03 -10.74 -10.49
CA LYS A 16 17.45 -12.10 -10.15
C LYS A 16 18.35 -12.16 -8.92
N ARG A 17 18.57 -11.05 -8.24
CA ARG A 17 19.29 -11.07 -6.97
C ARG A 17 18.46 -11.84 -5.93
N ALA A 18 19.15 -12.47 -4.98
CA ALA A 18 18.46 -13.09 -3.84
C ALA A 18 17.84 -12.01 -2.96
N ALA A 19 16.76 -12.36 -2.28
CA ALA A 19 16.11 -11.46 -1.33
C ALA A 19 17.10 -10.94 -0.29
N ASN A 20 17.03 -9.67 0.02
CA ASN A 20 17.77 -9.09 1.12
C ASN A 20 17.17 -9.62 2.44
N THR A 21 17.99 -10.21 3.27
CA THR A 21 17.61 -10.74 4.59
C THR A 21 18.33 -10.01 5.72
N GLU A 22 18.99 -8.90 5.40
CA GLU A 22 19.67 -8.08 6.42
C GLU A 22 18.63 -7.14 7.06
N ASP A 23 18.57 -7.15 8.40
CA ASP A 23 17.75 -6.21 9.15
C ASP A 23 18.21 -4.77 8.84
N GLU A 24 17.27 -3.85 8.63
CA GLU A 24 17.52 -2.41 8.39
C GLU A 24 18.42 -1.74 9.44
N ASN A 25 18.58 -2.36 10.61
CA ASN A 25 19.46 -1.94 11.69
C ASN A 25 20.92 -2.45 11.58
N SER A 26 21.30 -3.19 10.56
CA SER A 26 22.69 -3.61 10.39
C SER A 26 23.52 -2.47 9.79
N SER A 27 24.12 -1.65 10.63
CA SER A 27 25.06 -0.59 10.27
C SER A 27 26.39 -1.19 9.75
N SER A 28 26.38 -1.83 8.59
CA SER A 28 27.61 -2.10 7.87
C SER A 28 27.97 -0.88 7.04
N GLU A 29 28.93 -0.07 7.50
CA GLU A 29 29.44 1.15 6.87
C GLU A 29 30.06 0.95 5.46
N ASN A 30 29.79 -0.16 4.79
CA ASN A 30 30.35 -0.51 3.48
C ASN A 30 29.30 -0.95 2.44
N SER A 31 28.02 -0.84 2.70
CA SER A 31 27.04 -1.01 1.65
C SER A 31 27.07 0.25 0.76
N LYS A 32 27.68 0.17 -0.42
CA LYS A 32 27.23 1.01 -1.53
C LYS A 32 25.70 0.96 -1.50
N GLU A 33 25.04 2.12 -1.52
CA GLU A 33 23.58 2.18 -1.69
C GLU A 33 23.22 1.22 -2.83
N ALA A 34 22.75 0.04 -2.48
CA ALA A 34 22.32 -0.93 -3.49
C ALA A 34 21.03 -0.37 -4.08
N TYR A 35 20.85 -0.52 -5.39
CA TYR A 35 19.55 -0.29 -5.97
C TYR A 35 18.60 -1.36 -5.41
N ASP A 36 17.64 -0.93 -4.62
CA ASP A 36 16.75 -1.75 -3.80
C ASP A 36 15.46 -2.18 -4.51
N ALA A 37 15.41 -2.09 -5.84
CA ALA A 37 14.24 -2.46 -6.61
C ALA A 37 14.58 -3.04 -7.98
N ALA A 38 13.61 -3.76 -8.58
CA ALA A 38 13.69 -4.17 -9.98
C ALA A 38 13.58 -2.98 -10.93
N ILE A 39 12.75 -1.99 -10.59
CA ILE A 39 12.66 -0.68 -11.25
C ILE A 39 12.94 0.39 -10.21
N TYR A 40 14.07 1.05 -10.33
CA TYR A 40 14.55 2.03 -9.37
C TYR A 40 14.77 3.40 -9.99
N GLY A 41 14.41 4.47 -9.27
CA GLY A 41 14.64 5.84 -9.68
C GLY A 41 15.00 6.77 -8.52
N ASP A 42 16.10 7.53 -8.67
CA ASP A 42 16.48 8.60 -7.73
C ASP A 42 15.55 9.83 -7.81
N ALA A 43 14.64 9.86 -8.76
CA ALA A 43 13.68 10.93 -9.02
C ALA A 43 12.34 10.32 -9.43
N ASP A 44 11.35 11.17 -9.68
CA ASP A 44 9.98 10.75 -10.01
C ASP A 44 9.93 9.64 -11.06
N ILE A 45 9.11 8.64 -10.79
CA ILE A 45 8.73 7.58 -11.73
C ILE A 45 7.28 7.77 -12.11
N ASN A 46 7.00 7.81 -13.42
CA ASN A 46 5.65 7.83 -13.95
C ASN A 46 5.41 6.59 -14.81
N LEU A 47 4.38 5.84 -14.49
CA LEU A 47 3.94 4.64 -15.20
C LEU A 47 2.66 4.94 -15.97
N SER A 48 2.57 4.49 -17.22
CA SER A 48 1.39 4.73 -18.05
C SER A 48 1.29 3.76 -19.22
N GLY A 49 0.22 3.88 -20.00
CA GLY A 49 -0.06 3.08 -21.19
C GLY A 49 -1.12 2.02 -20.92
N ASN A 50 -1.44 1.21 -21.95
CA ASN A 50 -2.49 0.18 -21.87
C ASN A 50 -1.93 -1.25 -22.01
N GLY A 51 -0.60 -1.38 -22.17
CA GLY A 51 0.07 -2.68 -22.22
C GLY A 51 0.25 -3.29 -20.83
N LYS A 52 0.71 -4.53 -20.80
CA LYS A 52 1.04 -5.23 -19.54
C LYS A 52 2.52 -5.03 -19.19
N LEU A 53 2.78 -4.75 -17.91
CA LEU A 53 4.10 -4.75 -17.31
C LEU A 53 4.13 -5.74 -16.14
N THR A 54 4.99 -6.76 -16.26
CA THR A 54 5.28 -7.68 -15.16
C THR A 54 6.59 -7.28 -14.52
N VAL A 55 6.60 -7.13 -13.18
CA VAL A 55 7.78 -6.75 -12.39
C VAL A 55 8.02 -7.81 -11.33
N GLU A 56 9.25 -8.31 -11.27
CA GLU A 56 9.69 -9.26 -10.24
C GLU A 56 10.87 -8.64 -9.47
N GLY A 57 10.61 -8.14 -8.28
CA GLY A 57 11.59 -7.61 -7.33
C GLY A 57 12.14 -8.75 -6.46
N GLY A 58 13.17 -9.42 -6.94
CA GLY A 58 13.74 -10.57 -6.23
C GLY A 58 14.63 -10.19 -5.05
N TYR A 59 15.18 -8.97 -5.04
CA TYR A 59 16.09 -8.49 -3.99
C TYR A 59 15.34 -7.75 -2.87
N GLU A 60 14.57 -6.74 -3.23
CA GLU A 60 13.73 -5.94 -2.34
C GLU A 60 12.44 -5.53 -3.08
N ASP A 61 12.28 -4.24 -3.41
CA ASP A 61 11.06 -3.70 -3.99
C ASP A 61 10.83 -4.12 -5.45
N GLY A 62 9.59 -4.12 -5.85
CA GLY A 62 9.24 -4.23 -7.26
C GLY A 62 9.57 -2.93 -8.01
N ILE A 63 8.99 -1.82 -7.59
CA ILE A 63 9.17 -0.49 -8.17
C ILE A 63 9.40 0.51 -7.04
N HIS A 64 10.57 1.17 -7.04
CA HIS A 64 10.91 2.19 -6.04
C HIS A 64 11.32 3.52 -6.67
N SER A 65 10.64 4.58 -6.25
CA SER A 65 11.04 5.96 -6.51
C SER A 65 11.51 6.64 -5.22
N LYS A 66 12.73 7.15 -5.19
CA LYS A 66 13.21 7.99 -4.05
C LYS A 66 12.50 9.36 -3.98
N SER A 67 11.53 9.60 -4.83
CA SER A 67 10.71 10.80 -4.86
C SER A 67 9.23 10.39 -5.01
N ASN A 68 8.56 10.83 -6.07
CA ASN A 68 7.16 10.49 -6.30
C ASN A 68 7.03 9.31 -7.26
N LEU A 69 6.13 8.38 -6.95
CA LEU A 69 5.69 7.33 -7.86
C LEU A 69 4.25 7.60 -8.28
N SER A 70 4.02 7.79 -9.59
CA SER A 70 2.68 8.02 -10.13
C SER A 70 2.32 6.97 -11.17
N VAL A 71 1.14 6.38 -11.05
CA VAL A 71 0.60 5.46 -12.04
C VAL A 71 -0.65 6.08 -12.66
N GLU A 72 -0.54 6.47 -13.92
CA GLU A 72 -1.64 7.09 -14.67
C GLU A 72 -2.64 6.06 -15.18
N SER A 73 -2.14 4.91 -15.66
CA SER A 73 -2.93 3.82 -16.22
C SER A 73 -2.02 2.61 -16.50
N GLY A 74 -2.59 1.46 -16.81
CA GLY A 74 -1.86 0.27 -17.28
C GLY A 74 -2.33 -1.01 -16.59
N ASN A 75 -1.67 -2.12 -16.96
CA ASN A 75 -1.90 -3.42 -16.35
C ASN A 75 -0.59 -3.91 -15.74
N TYR A 76 -0.56 -4.07 -14.45
CA TYR A 76 0.63 -4.38 -13.68
C TYR A 76 0.48 -5.70 -12.94
N SER A 77 1.52 -6.55 -13.04
CA SER A 77 1.65 -7.74 -12.21
C SER A 77 2.98 -7.61 -11.47
N VAL A 78 2.94 -7.39 -10.18
CA VAL A 78 4.12 -7.10 -9.37
C VAL A 78 4.29 -8.17 -8.31
N THR A 79 5.50 -8.74 -8.24
CA THR A 79 5.92 -9.57 -7.12
C THR A 79 7.20 -9.00 -6.54
N ALA A 80 7.31 -8.93 -5.21
CA ALA A 80 8.48 -8.38 -4.55
C ALA A 80 8.80 -9.14 -3.25
N SER A 81 10.08 -9.17 -2.88
CA SER A 81 10.53 -9.70 -1.60
C SER A 81 10.49 -8.66 -0.47
N HIS A 82 10.11 -7.45 -0.79
CA HIS A 82 9.85 -6.34 0.11
C HIS A 82 8.58 -5.62 -0.38
N HIS A 83 8.57 -4.29 -0.65
CA HIS A 83 7.38 -3.60 -1.11
C HIS A 83 7.09 -3.78 -2.62
N GLY A 84 5.82 -3.75 -2.98
CA GLY A 84 5.40 -3.84 -4.39
C GLY A 84 5.68 -2.55 -5.15
N LEU A 85 4.98 -1.49 -4.80
CA LEU A 85 5.14 -0.13 -5.31
C LEU A 85 5.50 0.79 -4.14
N ASN A 86 6.68 1.39 -4.22
CA ASN A 86 7.22 2.26 -3.17
C ASN A 86 7.52 3.66 -3.73
N GLY A 87 6.79 4.66 -3.26
CA GLY A 87 7.05 6.07 -3.56
C GLY A 87 7.50 6.80 -2.31
N LYS A 88 8.81 7.06 -2.16
CA LYS A 88 9.34 7.61 -0.91
C LYS A 88 8.63 8.89 -0.44
N THR A 89 8.28 9.80 -1.33
CA THR A 89 7.58 11.04 -0.97
C THR A 89 6.08 10.89 -1.12
N THR A 90 5.63 10.35 -2.26
CA THR A 90 4.22 10.04 -2.50
C THR A 90 4.08 8.85 -3.45
N LEU A 91 3.02 8.09 -3.25
CA LEU A 91 2.51 7.12 -4.21
C LEU A 91 1.10 7.52 -4.65
N VAL A 92 0.90 7.72 -5.95
CA VAL A 92 -0.42 8.06 -6.51
C VAL A 92 -0.81 7.05 -7.58
N VAL A 93 -1.90 6.32 -7.34
CA VAL A 93 -2.54 5.45 -8.31
C VAL A 93 -3.77 6.16 -8.85
N LYS A 94 -3.71 6.66 -10.09
CA LYS A 94 -4.84 7.37 -10.72
C LYS A 94 -5.81 6.40 -11.38
N ASN A 95 -5.28 5.34 -11.98
CA ASN A 95 -6.06 4.27 -12.60
C ASN A 95 -5.15 3.09 -12.99
N GLY A 96 -5.74 1.96 -13.34
CA GLY A 96 -5.04 0.77 -13.81
C GLY A 96 -5.57 -0.50 -13.18
N THR A 97 -5.01 -1.63 -13.60
CA THR A 97 -5.29 -2.94 -13.01
C THR A 97 -3.99 -3.48 -12.42
N PHE A 98 -4.05 -3.92 -11.18
CA PHE A 98 -2.89 -4.38 -10.44
C PHE A 98 -3.15 -5.74 -9.81
N ASP A 99 -2.19 -6.65 -9.98
CA ASP A 99 -2.06 -7.87 -9.20
C ASP A 99 -0.71 -7.78 -8.47
N VAL A 100 -0.76 -7.55 -7.16
CA VAL A 100 0.44 -7.31 -6.33
C VAL A 100 0.57 -8.40 -5.28
N THR A 101 1.74 -9.02 -5.23
CA THR A 101 2.10 -10.02 -4.20
C THR A 101 3.46 -9.68 -3.61
N THR A 102 3.52 -9.50 -2.29
CA THR A 102 4.71 -9.01 -1.58
C THR A 102 4.96 -9.77 -0.29
N VAL A 103 6.17 -9.64 0.25
CA VAL A 103 6.50 -10.12 1.60
C VAL A 103 6.23 -9.03 2.65
N GLU A 104 6.46 -7.78 2.28
CA GLU A 104 6.08 -6.58 3.04
C GLU A 104 4.87 -5.91 2.38
N ASP A 105 4.78 -4.58 2.39
CA ASP A 105 3.62 -3.84 1.91
C ASP A 105 3.43 -3.93 0.39
N ALA A 106 2.17 -3.96 -0.03
CA ALA A 106 1.92 -3.96 -1.48
C ALA A 106 2.03 -2.55 -2.08
N LEU A 107 1.43 -1.55 -1.47
CA LEU A 107 1.53 -0.14 -1.82
C LEU A 107 2.09 0.63 -0.63
N HIS A 108 3.25 1.26 -0.78
CA HIS A 108 3.95 1.92 0.32
C HIS A 108 4.39 3.35 -0.02
N SER A 109 4.35 4.23 0.96
CA SER A 109 4.98 5.56 0.90
C SER A 109 5.39 6.04 2.29
N LYS A 110 6.60 6.58 2.42
CA LYS A 110 7.02 7.34 3.61
C LYS A 110 6.29 8.69 3.77
N GLY A 111 5.51 9.09 2.81
CA GLY A 111 4.63 10.24 2.88
C GLY A 111 3.19 9.83 2.67
N ASP A 112 2.58 10.31 1.59
CA ASP A 112 1.17 10.04 1.31
C ASP A 112 0.99 8.94 0.26
N VAL A 113 -0.05 8.12 0.44
CA VAL A 113 -0.59 7.25 -0.60
C VAL A 113 -1.96 7.76 -1.02
N THR A 114 -2.20 7.86 -2.33
CA THR A 114 -3.51 8.20 -2.87
C THR A 114 -3.93 7.22 -3.96
N VAL A 115 -5.06 6.56 -3.74
CA VAL A 115 -5.75 5.77 -4.76
C VAL A 115 -6.92 6.61 -5.27
N GLU A 116 -6.80 7.12 -6.51
CA GLU A 116 -7.87 7.90 -7.14
C GLU A 116 -8.90 7.00 -7.79
N ASN A 117 -8.46 5.90 -8.40
CA ASN A 117 -9.27 4.88 -9.04
C ASN A 117 -8.38 3.67 -9.43
N GLY A 118 -8.98 2.61 -9.97
CA GLY A 118 -8.31 1.41 -10.48
C GLY A 118 -8.88 0.14 -9.88
N GLU A 119 -8.37 -0.99 -10.33
CA GLU A 119 -8.67 -2.32 -9.78
C GLU A 119 -7.36 -2.88 -9.20
N ILE A 120 -7.30 -3.04 -7.89
CA ILE A 120 -6.08 -3.41 -7.17
C ILE A 120 -6.34 -4.68 -6.38
N ASN A 121 -5.70 -5.76 -6.79
CA ASN A 121 -5.74 -7.05 -6.11
C ASN A 121 -4.42 -7.25 -5.35
N ILE A 122 -4.49 -7.50 -4.05
CA ILE A 122 -3.35 -7.52 -3.14
C ILE A 122 -3.29 -8.83 -2.37
N ASN A 123 -2.07 -9.36 -2.25
CA ASN A 123 -1.68 -10.37 -1.30
C ASN A 123 -0.33 -9.93 -0.70
N ALA A 124 -0.36 -9.31 0.47
CA ALA A 124 0.79 -8.75 1.17
C ALA A 124 1.13 -9.60 2.40
N GLY A 125 2.40 -9.61 2.78
CA GLY A 125 2.84 -10.26 4.02
C GLY A 125 2.74 -9.31 5.21
N ASP A 126 2.86 -8.00 4.96
CA ASP A 126 2.60 -6.93 5.92
C ASP A 126 1.37 -6.14 5.44
N ASP A 127 1.42 -4.84 5.23
CA ASP A 127 0.23 -4.06 4.95
C ASP A 127 -0.18 -4.10 3.48
N ALA A 128 -1.49 -4.09 3.25
CA ALA A 128 -1.93 -4.01 1.87
C ALA A 128 -1.67 -2.60 1.29
N VAL A 129 -1.95 -1.56 2.06
CA VAL A 129 -1.65 -0.16 1.69
C VAL A 129 -1.19 0.60 2.91
N HIS A 130 0.07 1.05 2.91
CA HIS A 130 0.69 1.78 3.99
C HIS A 130 1.15 3.19 3.57
N ALA A 131 0.81 4.18 4.37
CA ALA A 131 1.30 5.55 4.26
C ALA A 131 1.82 6.03 5.62
N ASP A 132 3.13 6.36 5.74
CA ASP A 132 3.66 6.93 7.01
C ASP A 132 2.94 8.23 7.41
N ASN A 133 2.20 8.88 6.49
CA ASN A 133 1.45 10.09 6.77
C ASN A 133 -0.05 9.93 6.44
N THR A 134 -0.47 10.16 5.20
CA THR A 134 -1.90 10.14 4.85
C THR A 134 -2.21 9.13 3.76
N LEU A 135 -3.13 8.22 4.05
CA LEU A 135 -3.75 7.36 3.05
C LEU A 135 -5.08 7.94 2.60
N ASN A 136 -5.23 8.16 1.28
CA ASN A 136 -6.49 8.61 0.67
C ASN A 136 -7.00 7.59 -0.34
N VAL A 137 -8.18 7.04 -0.11
CA VAL A 137 -8.93 6.23 -1.09
C VAL A 137 -10.13 7.03 -1.56
N LYS A 138 -10.07 7.51 -2.82
CA LYS A 138 -11.12 8.34 -3.42
C LYS A 138 -12.18 7.52 -4.14
N ASP A 139 -11.74 6.50 -4.88
CA ASP A 139 -12.60 5.59 -5.65
C ASP A 139 -11.80 4.34 -6.06
N GLY A 140 -12.40 3.44 -6.84
CA GLY A 140 -11.79 2.23 -7.38
C GLY A 140 -12.22 0.97 -6.64
N THR A 141 -11.58 -0.14 -6.98
CA THR A 141 -11.79 -1.44 -6.34
C THR A 141 -10.49 -1.91 -5.71
N ILE A 142 -10.48 -2.14 -4.41
CA ILE A 142 -9.33 -2.67 -3.67
C ILE A 142 -9.75 -4.01 -3.05
N ASN A 143 -9.11 -5.08 -3.49
CA ASN A 143 -9.34 -6.44 -3.00
C ASN A 143 -8.07 -6.95 -2.29
N VAL A 144 -8.09 -6.95 -0.98
CA VAL A 144 -7.03 -7.53 -0.16
C VAL A 144 -7.40 -8.96 0.17
N ALA A 145 -6.71 -9.91 -0.45
CA ALA A 145 -6.91 -11.34 -0.22
C ALA A 145 -6.27 -11.80 1.09
N ALA A 146 -5.13 -11.21 1.45
CA ALA A 146 -4.45 -11.37 2.72
C ALA A 146 -3.49 -10.20 2.95
N SER A 147 -3.33 -9.80 4.21
CA SER A 147 -2.33 -8.86 4.71
C SER A 147 -2.18 -9.04 6.23
N ASN A 148 -1.18 -8.39 6.84
CA ASN A 148 -1.18 -8.18 8.27
C ASN A 148 -2.24 -7.13 8.60
N GLU A 149 -2.02 -5.89 8.22
CA GLU A 149 -3.03 -4.83 8.27
C GLU A 149 -3.59 -4.52 6.88
N GLY A 150 -4.80 -3.99 6.83
CA GLY A 150 -5.44 -3.71 5.55
C GLY A 150 -5.03 -2.36 4.97
N LEU A 151 -5.51 -1.30 5.57
CA LEU A 151 -5.26 0.08 5.18
C LEU A 151 -4.70 0.84 6.37
N GLU A 152 -3.45 1.30 6.28
CA GLU A 152 -2.77 1.98 7.38
C GLU A 152 -2.27 3.38 7.02
N GLY A 153 -2.25 4.26 8.02
CA GLY A 153 -1.64 5.58 7.98
C GLY A 153 -1.93 6.39 9.24
N ILE A 154 -1.15 7.46 9.49
CA ILE A 154 -1.49 8.40 10.56
C ILE A 154 -2.90 8.97 10.35
N THR A 155 -3.25 9.28 9.10
CA THR A 155 -4.62 9.64 8.72
C THR A 155 -5.08 8.75 7.57
N VAL A 156 -6.22 8.09 7.75
CA VAL A 156 -6.87 7.30 6.69
C VAL A 156 -8.17 7.95 6.27
N ASN A 157 -8.28 8.33 5.00
CA ASN A 157 -9.47 8.92 4.40
C ASN A 157 -10.06 7.96 3.36
N ILE A 158 -11.31 7.53 3.56
CA ILE A 158 -12.08 6.72 2.60
C ILE A 158 -13.26 7.58 2.12
N GLU A 159 -13.14 8.07 0.88
CA GLU A 159 -14.15 8.93 0.25
C GLU A 159 -15.10 8.14 -0.65
N GLY A 160 -14.65 6.99 -1.17
CA GLY A 160 -15.39 6.16 -2.12
C GLY A 160 -14.73 4.80 -2.35
N GLY A 161 -15.18 4.12 -3.40
CA GLY A 161 -14.66 2.83 -3.86
C GLY A 161 -15.35 1.61 -3.26
N ASP A 162 -15.02 0.45 -3.81
CA ASP A 162 -15.42 -0.88 -3.34
C ASP A 162 -14.21 -1.57 -2.73
N ILE A 163 -14.12 -1.60 -1.41
CA ILE A 163 -12.95 -2.06 -0.66
C ILE A 163 -13.31 -3.34 0.09
N THR A 164 -12.56 -4.40 -0.16
CA THR A 164 -12.66 -5.66 0.61
C THR A 164 -11.29 -5.97 1.21
N VAL A 165 -11.24 -6.15 2.53
CA VAL A 165 -10.03 -6.44 3.29
C VAL A 165 -10.19 -7.74 4.04
N ASN A 166 -9.20 -8.65 3.90
CA ASN A 166 -8.98 -9.76 4.81
C ASN A 166 -7.59 -9.58 5.42
N SER A 167 -7.54 -9.21 6.68
CA SER A 167 -6.30 -8.98 7.44
C SER A 167 -6.14 -9.98 8.57
N SER A 168 -4.89 -10.27 8.95
CA SER A 168 -4.59 -11.11 10.12
C SER A 168 -4.57 -10.31 11.42
N ASP A 169 -4.42 -9.00 11.31
CA ASP A 169 -4.56 -8.01 12.37
C ASP A 169 -5.66 -7.01 11.95
N ASP A 170 -5.43 -5.71 12.00
CA ASP A 170 -6.46 -4.70 11.82
C ASP A 170 -6.89 -4.49 10.36
N GLY A 171 -8.17 -4.17 10.19
CA GLY A 171 -8.70 -3.95 8.84
C GLY A 171 -8.39 -2.56 8.29
N VAL A 172 -8.63 -1.53 9.08
CA VAL A 172 -8.27 -0.13 8.82
C VAL A 172 -7.66 0.43 10.09
N ASN A 173 -6.43 0.88 10.02
CA ASN A 173 -5.65 1.30 11.16
C ASN A 173 -5.16 2.75 11.02
N ALA A 174 -5.43 3.61 12.02
CA ALA A 174 -4.79 4.92 12.12
C ALA A 174 -3.73 4.86 13.23
N ALA A 175 -2.51 4.54 12.82
CA ALA A 175 -1.35 4.34 13.69
C ALA A 175 -0.07 4.86 13.04
N GLY A 176 1.07 4.56 13.62
CA GLY A 176 2.40 4.88 13.11
C GLY A 176 3.11 5.96 13.91
N ASP A 177 4.35 6.19 13.55
CA ASP A 177 5.22 7.19 14.16
C ASP A 177 5.43 8.39 13.22
N THR A 178 5.51 9.58 13.78
CA THR A 178 5.93 10.74 13.00
C THR A 178 7.44 10.73 12.80
N GLU A 179 7.93 11.16 11.63
CA GLU A 179 9.37 11.21 11.32
C GLU A 179 10.21 11.99 12.36
N ASP A 180 9.62 12.99 13.02
CA ASP A 180 10.31 13.84 14.02
C ASP A 180 10.07 13.38 15.47
N GLY A 181 9.36 12.27 15.69
CA GLY A 181 9.01 11.73 16.99
C GLY A 181 8.02 12.60 17.77
N SER A 182 7.32 13.53 17.11
CA SER A 182 6.22 14.28 17.72
C SER A 182 5.00 13.36 17.88
N GLN A 183 4.08 13.75 18.77
CA GLN A 183 2.81 13.02 18.89
C GLN A 183 1.95 13.25 17.64
N ALA A 184 1.59 12.17 16.96
CA ALA A 184 0.69 12.22 15.82
C ALA A 184 -0.74 12.57 16.24
N SER A 185 -1.50 13.11 15.32
CA SER A 185 -2.95 13.26 15.42
C SER A 185 -3.58 12.21 14.51
N TYR A 186 -3.89 11.06 15.06
CA TYR A 186 -4.47 9.95 14.32
C TYR A 186 -5.93 10.22 13.96
N ALA A 187 -6.33 9.84 12.77
CA ALA A 187 -7.73 9.95 12.37
C ALA A 187 -8.12 8.96 11.28
N ILE A 188 -9.30 8.38 11.40
CA ILE A 188 -9.97 7.67 10.31
C ILE A 188 -11.21 8.46 9.91
N ASN A 189 -11.32 8.82 8.63
CA ASN A 189 -12.45 9.56 8.09
C ASN A 189 -13.09 8.76 6.96
N ILE A 190 -14.31 8.26 7.16
CA ILE A 190 -15.08 7.54 6.14
C ILE A 190 -16.27 8.39 5.73
N SER A 191 -16.27 8.85 4.48
CA SER A 191 -17.33 9.70 3.93
C SER A 191 -18.14 9.05 2.80
N GLY A 192 -17.67 7.90 2.27
CA GLY A 192 -18.35 7.19 1.17
C GLY A 192 -17.81 5.78 0.96
N GLY A 193 -18.21 5.15 -0.15
CA GLY A 193 -17.77 3.84 -0.57
C GLY A 193 -18.47 2.66 0.09
N ASN A 194 -18.03 1.46 -0.28
CA ASN A 194 -18.43 0.19 0.33
C ASN A 194 -17.18 -0.44 0.94
N LEU A 195 -17.13 -0.58 2.24
CA LEU A 195 -16.02 -1.16 2.98
C LEU A 195 -16.46 -2.47 3.61
N LYS A 196 -15.83 -3.56 3.20
CA LYS A 196 -16.01 -4.87 3.81
C LYS A 196 -14.70 -5.33 4.43
N VAL A 197 -14.72 -5.65 5.72
CA VAL A 197 -13.54 -6.06 6.48
C VAL A 197 -13.79 -7.42 7.14
N VAL A 198 -12.81 -8.31 7.05
CA VAL A 198 -12.74 -9.57 7.79
C VAL A 198 -11.40 -9.55 8.53
N PRO A 199 -11.35 -8.97 9.72
CA PRO A 199 -10.12 -8.76 10.47
C PRO A 199 -9.81 -9.94 11.39
N GLY A 200 -8.53 -10.15 11.70
CA GLY A 200 -8.08 -10.97 12.81
C GLY A 200 -7.95 -10.15 14.10
N GLY A 201 -7.51 -8.89 13.98
CA GLY A 201 -7.50 -7.84 14.99
C GLY A 201 -8.77 -7.00 14.99
N ASP A 202 -8.64 -5.68 15.13
CA ASP A 202 -9.76 -4.76 15.08
C ASP A 202 -10.27 -4.51 13.65
N GLY A 203 -11.57 -4.29 13.49
CA GLY A 203 -12.13 -4.00 12.17
C GLY A 203 -11.73 -2.62 11.67
N ILE A 204 -11.91 -1.63 12.51
CA ILE A 204 -11.44 -0.26 12.36
C ILE A 204 -10.82 0.13 13.69
N ASP A 205 -9.52 0.45 13.68
CA ASP A 205 -8.78 0.93 14.84
C ASP A 205 -8.23 2.35 14.60
N SER A 206 -8.54 3.27 15.52
CA SER A 206 -7.98 4.62 15.46
C SER A 206 -7.38 5.00 16.80
N ASN A 207 -6.07 5.20 16.84
CA ASN A 207 -5.39 5.78 17.99
C ASN A 207 -5.76 7.27 18.21
N GLY A 208 -6.91 7.71 17.70
CA GLY A 208 -7.42 9.06 17.80
C GLY A 208 -8.84 9.19 17.26
N ASP A 209 -9.12 10.19 16.43
CA ASP A 209 -10.47 10.48 15.95
C ASP A 209 -10.99 9.44 14.95
N LEU A 210 -12.24 9.00 15.13
CA LEU A 210 -12.97 8.21 14.13
C LEU A 210 -14.22 9.00 13.67
N ASN A 211 -14.28 9.35 12.38
CA ASN A 211 -15.36 10.10 11.79
C ASN A 211 -16.02 9.31 10.65
N ILE A 212 -17.23 8.82 10.86
CA ILE A 212 -18.01 8.13 9.83
C ILE A 212 -19.19 9.00 9.46
N SER A 213 -19.18 9.58 8.26
CA SER A 213 -20.22 10.46 7.75
C SER A 213 -21.00 9.90 6.56
N GLY A 214 -20.54 8.77 5.98
CA GLY A 214 -21.18 8.12 4.84
C GLY A 214 -20.62 6.73 4.60
N GLY A 215 -21.00 6.13 3.48
CA GLY A 215 -20.57 4.79 3.07
C GLY A 215 -21.41 3.65 3.63
N ASN A 216 -21.11 2.44 3.15
CA ASN A 216 -21.66 1.19 3.66
C ASN A 216 -20.49 0.39 4.26
N ILE A 217 -20.53 0.15 5.57
CA ILE A 217 -19.46 -0.52 6.28
C ILE A 217 -19.99 -1.85 6.80
N PHE A 218 -19.28 -2.92 6.48
CA PHE A 218 -19.55 -4.26 6.94
C PHE A 218 -18.29 -4.87 7.51
N ILE A 219 -18.30 -5.22 8.78
CA ILE A 219 -17.18 -5.85 9.49
C ILE A 219 -17.64 -7.22 9.98
N ASP A 220 -16.92 -8.26 9.61
CA ASP A 220 -17.19 -9.66 9.99
C ASP A 220 -16.02 -10.20 10.82
N GLY A 221 -15.97 -9.82 12.06
CA GLY A 221 -14.93 -10.11 13.04
C GLY A 221 -14.81 -8.97 14.05
N PRO A 222 -13.81 -9.04 14.97
CA PRO A 222 -12.94 -10.18 15.26
C PRO A 222 -13.68 -11.35 15.93
N SER A 223 -13.00 -12.49 16.04
CA SER A 223 -13.58 -13.68 16.68
C SER A 223 -13.07 -13.92 18.13
N ASP A 224 -12.11 -13.14 18.59
CA ASP A 224 -11.57 -13.20 19.94
C ASP A 224 -12.10 -12.06 20.84
N GLY A 225 -11.80 -12.12 22.14
CA GLY A 225 -12.33 -11.15 23.11
C GLY A 225 -11.34 -10.03 23.46
N GLY A 226 -10.22 -9.93 22.74
CA GLY A 226 -9.21 -8.88 22.92
C GLY A 226 -9.39 -7.70 21.96
N ASN A 227 -10.10 -7.92 20.87
CA ASN A 227 -10.28 -6.98 19.77
C ASN A 227 -11.76 -6.59 19.56
N ALA A 228 -12.03 -5.55 18.84
CA ALA A 228 -13.36 -5.01 18.59
C ALA A 228 -13.66 -4.82 17.08
N PRO A 229 -14.93 -4.89 16.62
CA PRO A 229 -15.23 -4.47 15.25
C PRO A 229 -14.88 -3.00 14.98
N VAL A 230 -14.91 -2.16 16.01
CA VAL A 230 -14.51 -0.75 15.95
C VAL A 230 -13.90 -0.38 17.30
N ASP A 231 -12.67 0.10 17.28
CA ASP A 231 -11.96 0.68 18.41
C ASP A 231 -11.50 2.12 18.07
N TYR A 232 -11.41 2.99 19.07
CA TYR A 232 -10.88 4.35 18.95
C TYR A 232 -10.58 4.94 20.32
N ASP A 233 -9.55 5.80 20.40
CA ASP A 233 -9.09 6.47 21.62
C ASP A 233 -9.50 7.96 21.73
#